data_dbdfc7dba7a8776460053cdb3e4c3262
#
_entry.id   dbdfc7dba7a8776460053cdb3e4c3262
#
_cell.length_a   1.000
_cell.length_b   1.000
_cell.length_c   1.000
_cell.angle_alpha   90.00
_cell.angle_beta   90.00
_cell.angle_gamma   90.00
#
_symmetry.space_group_name_H-M   'P 1'
#
loop_
_entity.id
_entity.type
_entity.pdbx_description
1 polymer ?
#
loop_
_entity_poly.entity_id
_entity_poly.type
_entity_poly.pdbx_seq_one_letter_code
_entity_poly.pdbx_strand_id
1 'polypeptide(L)'
;MVKAILFDFWGTLVEQGVWSPVKQVRNILGIGMPFSEYIGRMETSFMTQNFSSLKEGFENMCFEFGLTPEERKIDDLIGLWNKAWMLAEPYPETVEVLKKLRANHKLILFCNADSISVNQVLDKFDLREVFDEIYFSYELGLIKTDKLFFKTILNKIGLEPADCLLVGDSIQSDIIPGRRADLDVVLVDRKNHRDFHPKIKTLNDLDKLL
;
A
#
# COMPACT_ATOMS: atom_id res chain seq x y z
N MET A 1 -8.05 -19.42 -15.23
CA MET A 1 -6.61 -19.45 -14.86
C MET A 1 -6.19 -18.02 -14.62
N VAL A 2 -5.58 -17.71 -13.47
CA VAL A 2 -5.12 -16.38 -13.11
C VAL A 2 -4.04 -15.91 -14.10
N LYS A 3 -4.27 -14.78 -14.78
CA LYS A 3 -3.32 -14.18 -15.73
C LYS A 3 -2.43 -13.14 -15.06
N ALA A 4 -2.99 -12.37 -14.10
CA ALA A 4 -2.25 -11.36 -13.37
C ALA A 4 -2.48 -11.48 -11.85
N ILE A 5 -1.44 -11.15 -11.07
CA ILE A 5 -1.52 -11.07 -9.62
C ILE A 5 -1.22 -9.61 -9.22
N LEU A 6 -2.17 -8.99 -8.54
CA LEU A 6 -2.07 -7.64 -8.02
C LEU A 6 -1.60 -7.71 -6.58
N PHE A 7 -0.45 -7.14 -6.27
CA PHE A 7 0.13 -7.12 -4.92
C PHE A 7 0.04 -5.73 -4.29
N ASP A 8 -0.46 -5.67 -3.08
CA ASP A 8 -0.18 -4.57 -2.18
C ASP A 8 1.30 -4.58 -1.73
N PHE A 9 1.79 -3.46 -1.22
CA PHE A 9 3.20 -3.29 -0.85
C PHE A 9 3.45 -3.44 0.65
N TRP A 10 2.94 -2.48 1.45
CA TRP A 10 3.24 -2.40 2.87
C TRP A 10 2.47 -3.45 3.68
N GLY A 11 3.19 -4.26 4.47
CA GLY A 11 2.60 -5.36 5.24
C GLY A 11 2.36 -6.63 4.42
N THR A 12 2.39 -6.53 3.09
CA THR A 12 2.25 -7.64 2.15
C THR A 12 3.61 -8.13 1.67
N LEU A 13 4.37 -7.27 1.02
CA LEU A 13 5.69 -7.56 0.44
C LEU A 13 6.84 -7.04 1.30
N VAL A 14 6.64 -5.90 1.93
CA VAL A 14 7.65 -5.16 2.71
C VAL A 14 7.09 -4.82 4.07
N GLU A 15 7.88 -5.08 5.12
CA GLU A 15 7.58 -4.64 6.47
C GLU A 15 8.09 -3.21 6.67
N GLN A 16 7.25 -2.35 7.27
CA GLN A 16 7.66 -0.99 7.61
C GLN A 16 8.67 -1.01 8.75
N GLY A 17 9.71 -0.18 8.67
CA GLY A 17 10.79 -0.09 9.66
C GLY A 17 10.38 0.46 11.03
N VAL A 18 9.14 0.95 11.17
CA VAL A 18 8.56 1.40 12.43
C VAL A 18 7.13 0.88 12.58
N TRP A 19 6.72 0.66 13.84
CA TRP A 19 5.36 0.22 14.11
C TRP A 19 4.34 1.31 13.73
N SER A 20 3.43 0.94 12.83
CA SER A 20 2.26 1.73 12.43
C SER A 20 2.53 3.25 12.29
N PRO A 21 3.33 3.68 11.30
CA PRO A 21 3.68 5.10 11.14
C PRO A 21 2.44 6.00 11.04
N VAL A 22 1.39 5.55 10.37
CA VAL A 22 0.11 6.27 10.26
C VAL A 22 -0.53 6.59 11.62
N LYS A 23 -0.48 5.64 12.59
CA LYS A 23 -0.95 5.89 13.96
C LYS A 23 -0.06 6.86 14.72
N GLN A 24 1.25 6.78 14.49
CA GLN A 24 2.18 7.71 15.13
C GLN A 24 2.00 9.13 14.61
N VAL A 25 1.81 9.32 13.31
CA VAL A 25 1.45 10.63 12.69
C VAL A 25 0.20 11.21 13.37
N ARG A 26 -0.87 10.42 13.51
CA ARG A 26 -2.09 10.84 14.20
C ARG A 26 -1.82 11.33 15.63
N ASN A 27 -0.96 10.61 16.36
CA ASN A 27 -0.63 10.95 17.74
C ASN A 27 0.22 12.23 17.83
N ILE A 28 1.22 12.40 16.98
CA ILE A 28 2.06 13.61 16.91
C ILE A 28 1.20 14.85 16.65
N LEU A 29 0.23 14.72 15.75
CA LEU A 29 -0.68 15.82 15.41
C LEU A 29 -1.82 16.02 16.41
N GLY A 30 -2.04 15.08 17.33
CA GLY A 30 -3.12 15.17 18.32
C GLY A 30 -4.52 15.04 17.72
N ILE A 31 -4.69 14.30 16.62
CA ILE A 31 -5.97 14.18 15.92
C ILE A 31 -6.90 13.22 16.68
N GLY A 32 -8.02 13.74 17.19
CA GLY A 32 -8.95 13.01 18.09
C GLY A 32 -10.08 12.25 17.39
N MET A 33 -10.20 12.32 16.05
CA MET A 33 -11.28 11.65 15.30
C MET A 33 -11.15 10.13 15.27
N PRO A 34 -12.21 9.35 14.91
CA PRO A 34 -12.12 7.89 14.74
C PRO A 34 -11.04 7.51 13.73
N PHE A 35 -10.31 6.40 14.01
CA PHE A 35 -9.17 5.99 13.18
C PHE A 35 -9.54 5.70 11.72
N SER A 36 -10.71 5.12 11.48
CA SER A 36 -11.22 4.83 10.12
C SER A 36 -11.48 6.10 9.30
N GLU A 37 -11.92 7.17 9.93
CA GLU A 37 -12.11 8.46 9.27
C GLU A 37 -10.77 9.15 9.04
N TYR A 38 -9.91 9.14 10.06
CA TYR A 38 -8.57 9.72 9.99
C TYR A 38 -7.75 9.15 8.83
N ILE A 39 -7.69 7.80 8.70
CA ILE A 39 -6.85 7.17 7.71
C ILE A 39 -7.26 7.54 6.28
N GLY A 40 -8.55 7.56 5.99
CA GLY A 40 -9.04 7.95 4.66
C GLY A 40 -8.68 9.39 4.30
N ARG A 41 -8.86 10.33 5.23
CA ARG A 41 -8.50 11.75 5.02
C ARG A 41 -6.99 11.94 4.90
N MET A 42 -6.21 11.27 5.75
CA MET A 42 -4.75 11.30 5.72
C MET A 42 -4.22 10.76 4.38
N GLU A 43 -4.67 9.59 3.96
CA GLU A 43 -4.26 9.00 2.69
C GLU A 43 -4.68 9.89 1.50
N THR A 44 -5.88 10.42 1.50
CA THR A 44 -6.33 11.33 0.44
C THR A 44 -5.46 12.59 0.37
N SER A 45 -5.21 13.26 1.50
CA SER A 45 -4.46 14.50 1.50
C SER A 45 -2.96 14.35 1.23
N PHE A 46 -2.39 13.18 1.57
CA PHE A 46 -0.93 12.95 1.53
C PHE A 46 -0.48 12.00 0.42
N MET A 47 -1.38 11.13 -0.08
CA MET A 47 -1.02 10.04 -0.99
C MET A 47 -1.77 10.07 -2.34
N THR A 48 -2.48 11.14 -2.69
CA THR A 48 -3.16 11.26 -3.99
C THR A 48 -2.56 12.32 -4.91
N GLN A 49 -1.44 12.89 -4.52
CA GLN A 49 -0.76 13.91 -5.32
C GLN A 49 0.75 13.89 -5.09
N ASN A 50 1.49 14.49 -6.01
CA ASN A 50 2.93 14.64 -5.87
C ASN A 50 3.25 15.87 -5.02
N PHE A 51 4.21 15.70 -4.12
CA PHE A 51 4.81 16.78 -3.34
C PHE A 51 6.30 16.88 -3.67
N SER A 52 6.84 18.10 -3.62
CA SER A 52 8.28 18.35 -3.81
C SER A 52 9.12 17.88 -2.62
N SER A 53 8.49 17.74 -1.45
CA SER A 53 9.13 17.31 -0.21
C SER A 53 8.12 16.71 0.76
N LEU A 54 8.59 15.91 1.73
CA LEU A 54 7.77 15.43 2.84
C LEU A 54 7.22 16.58 3.68
N LYS A 55 7.96 17.69 3.78
CA LYS A 55 7.51 18.92 4.48
C LYS A 55 6.22 19.44 3.86
N GLU A 56 6.22 19.67 2.55
CA GLU A 56 5.04 20.13 1.81
C GLU A 56 3.85 19.18 1.99
N GLY A 57 4.09 17.89 1.88
CA GLY A 57 3.04 16.88 2.06
C GLY A 57 2.44 16.88 3.46
N PHE A 58 3.26 17.00 4.51
CA PHE A 58 2.77 17.09 5.88
C PHE A 58 2.10 18.43 6.20
N GLU A 59 2.56 19.53 5.64
CA GLU A 59 1.89 20.83 5.74
C GLU A 59 0.49 20.76 5.09
N ASN A 60 0.39 20.19 3.89
CA ASN A 60 -0.90 19.97 3.22
C ASN A 60 -1.83 19.08 4.07
N MET A 61 -1.31 18.03 4.66
CA MET A 61 -2.08 17.19 5.57
C MET A 61 -2.55 17.96 6.82
N CYS A 62 -1.71 18.82 7.42
CA CYS A 62 -2.13 19.68 8.53
C CYS A 62 -3.33 20.56 8.13
N PHE A 63 -3.29 21.18 6.95
CA PHE A 63 -4.41 22.00 6.45
C PHE A 63 -5.68 21.19 6.27
N GLU A 64 -5.59 19.96 5.76
CA GLU A 64 -6.75 19.05 5.63
C GLU A 64 -7.43 18.80 6.99
N PHE A 65 -6.67 18.73 8.08
CA PHE A 65 -7.19 18.53 9.43
C PHE A 65 -7.51 19.83 10.18
N GLY A 66 -7.41 21.01 9.52
CA GLY A 66 -7.63 22.31 10.13
C GLY A 66 -6.58 22.69 11.19
N LEU A 67 -5.37 22.12 11.07
CA LEU A 67 -4.26 22.36 11.97
C LEU A 67 -3.29 23.40 11.35
N THR A 68 -2.72 24.25 12.18
CA THR A 68 -1.58 25.09 11.77
C THR A 68 -0.31 24.24 11.80
N PRO A 69 0.47 24.19 10.69
CA PRO A 69 1.75 23.48 10.69
C PRO A 69 2.72 24.10 11.71
N GLU A 70 3.15 23.29 12.67
CA GLU A 70 4.18 23.67 13.64
C GLU A 70 5.52 23.05 13.20
N GLU A 71 6.55 23.85 12.99
CA GLU A 71 7.85 23.42 12.45
C GLU A 71 8.39 22.17 13.17
N ARG A 72 8.41 22.20 14.51
CA ARG A 72 8.87 21.04 15.30
C ARG A 72 8.07 19.77 15.03
N LYS A 73 6.74 19.85 14.93
CA LYS A 73 5.91 18.67 14.63
C LYS A 73 6.15 18.19 13.20
N ILE A 74 6.32 19.08 12.25
CA ILE A 74 6.66 18.72 10.86
C ILE A 74 8.00 17.99 10.83
N ASP A 75 9.02 18.45 11.55
CA ASP A 75 10.31 17.76 11.65
C ASP A 75 10.18 16.38 12.29
N ASP A 76 9.39 16.25 13.36
CA ASP A 76 9.11 14.95 14.00
C ASP A 76 8.41 13.99 13.02
N LEU A 77 7.46 14.47 12.20
CA LEU A 77 6.77 13.69 11.19
C LEU A 77 7.72 13.24 10.06
N ILE A 78 8.56 14.15 9.58
CA ILE A 78 9.58 13.84 8.55
C ILE A 78 10.55 12.78 9.09
N GLY A 79 11.03 12.96 10.32
CA GLY A 79 11.93 12.01 10.98
C GLY A 79 11.30 10.62 11.13
N LEU A 80 10.04 10.55 11.59
CA LEU A 80 9.28 9.31 11.68
C LEU A 80 9.11 8.63 10.32
N TRP A 81 8.71 9.40 9.30
CA TRP A 81 8.41 8.88 7.97
C TRP A 81 9.67 8.37 7.27
N ASN A 82 10.76 9.14 7.36
CA ASN A 82 12.07 8.70 6.87
C ASN A 82 12.54 7.42 7.57
N LYS A 83 12.41 7.34 8.91
CA LYS A 83 12.75 6.12 9.64
C LYS A 83 11.92 4.92 9.19
N ALA A 84 10.64 5.12 8.88
CA ALA A 84 9.75 4.06 8.44
C ALA A 84 10.23 3.38 7.14
N TRP A 85 10.62 4.16 6.12
CA TRP A 85 11.09 3.60 4.86
C TRP A 85 12.58 3.21 4.89
N MET A 86 13.43 3.94 5.59
CA MET A 86 14.87 3.63 5.67
C MET A 86 15.15 2.28 6.35
N LEU A 87 14.35 1.94 7.36
CA LEU A 87 14.43 0.67 8.10
C LEU A 87 13.46 -0.40 7.57
N ALA A 88 12.73 -0.10 6.48
CA ALA A 88 11.87 -1.09 5.85
C ALA A 88 12.69 -2.21 5.20
N GLU A 89 12.16 -3.43 5.27
CA GLU A 89 12.78 -4.62 4.68
C GLU A 89 11.72 -5.50 4.01
N PRO A 90 12.01 -6.08 2.83
CA PRO A 90 11.16 -7.12 2.26
C PRO A 90 11.07 -8.31 3.22
N TYR A 91 9.88 -8.95 3.25
CA TYR A 91 9.78 -10.24 3.95
C TYR A 91 10.71 -11.26 3.30
N PRO A 92 11.29 -12.21 4.06
CA PRO A 92 12.34 -13.11 3.58
C PRO A 92 12.02 -13.85 2.29
N GLU A 93 10.74 -14.20 2.10
CA GLU A 93 10.27 -14.95 0.94
C GLU A 93 9.93 -14.09 -0.28
N THR A 94 9.80 -12.76 -0.10
CA THR A 94 9.20 -11.86 -1.11
C THR A 94 9.86 -11.97 -2.48
N VAL A 95 11.16 -11.77 -2.56
CA VAL A 95 11.88 -11.71 -3.84
C VAL A 95 11.83 -13.06 -4.57
N GLU A 96 11.99 -14.16 -3.84
CA GLU A 96 11.98 -15.50 -4.42
C GLU A 96 10.61 -15.86 -4.98
N VAL A 97 9.55 -15.62 -4.20
CA VAL A 97 8.17 -15.90 -4.61
C VAL A 97 7.77 -15.05 -5.81
N LEU A 98 8.06 -13.74 -5.81
CA LEU A 98 7.74 -12.88 -6.94
C LEU A 98 8.44 -13.34 -8.22
N LYS A 99 9.74 -13.68 -8.17
CA LYS A 99 10.47 -14.21 -9.33
C LYS A 99 9.88 -15.51 -9.86
N LYS A 100 9.44 -16.41 -8.97
CA LYS A 100 8.78 -17.66 -9.35
C LYS A 100 7.43 -17.41 -10.03
N LEU A 101 6.60 -16.54 -9.46
CA LEU A 101 5.28 -16.23 -9.99
C LEU A 101 5.33 -15.52 -11.34
N ARG A 102 6.32 -14.67 -11.56
CA ARG A 102 6.53 -13.96 -12.83
C ARG A 102 6.73 -14.88 -14.03
N ALA A 103 7.13 -16.13 -13.82
CA ALA A 103 7.29 -17.09 -14.91
C ALA A 103 5.96 -17.45 -15.59
N ASN A 104 4.83 -17.32 -14.88
CA ASN A 104 3.52 -17.75 -15.36
C ASN A 104 2.41 -16.68 -15.25
N HIS A 105 2.67 -15.58 -14.54
CA HIS A 105 1.69 -14.54 -14.25
C HIS A 105 2.28 -13.15 -14.48
N LYS A 106 1.47 -12.22 -14.94
CA LYS A 106 1.81 -10.79 -14.92
C LYS A 106 1.75 -10.30 -13.48
N LEU A 107 2.79 -9.62 -13.01
CA LEU A 107 2.87 -9.09 -11.65
C LEU A 107 2.60 -7.59 -11.65
N ILE A 108 1.60 -7.17 -10.89
CA ILE A 108 1.18 -5.77 -10.78
C ILE A 108 1.35 -5.33 -9.33
N LEU A 109 2.06 -4.24 -9.11
CA LEU A 109 2.13 -3.60 -7.79
C LEU A 109 1.07 -2.50 -7.69
N PHE A 110 0.36 -2.42 -6.58
CA PHE A 110 -0.48 -1.27 -6.24
C PHE A 110 -0.25 -0.84 -4.80
N CYS A 111 -0.24 0.47 -4.53
CA CYS A 111 0.04 0.98 -3.20
C CYS A 111 -0.59 2.35 -2.96
N ASN A 112 -1.20 2.55 -1.77
CA ASN A 112 -1.36 3.89 -1.22
C ASN A 112 0.00 4.34 -0.69
N ALA A 113 0.59 5.35 -1.32
CA ALA A 113 1.95 5.80 -1.00
C ALA A 113 2.13 7.28 -1.32
N ASP A 114 3.04 7.91 -0.60
CA ASP A 114 3.60 9.19 -0.99
C ASP A 114 4.63 8.99 -2.12
N SER A 115 4.85 10.04 -2.92
CA SER A 115 5.72 10.01 -4.10
C SER A 115 7.23 9.90 -3.79
N ILE A 116 7.62 10.01 -2.53
CA ILE A 116 9.04 10.09 -2.12
C ILE A 116 9.49 8.75 -1.54
N SER A 117 8.81 8.23 -0.52
CA SER A 117 9.28 7.12 0.29
C SER A 117 9.20 5.77 -0.41
N VAL A 118 8.11 5.48 -1.12
CA VAL A 118 7.90 4.18 -1.76
C VAL A 118 8.96 3.90 -2.83
N ASN A 119 9.31 4.92 -3.61
CA ASN A 119 10.32 4.79 -4.65
C ASN A 119 11.71 4.44 -4.07
N GLN A 120 12.08 5.04 -2.94
CA GLN A 120 13.34 4.73 -2.25
C GLN A 120 13.43 3.25 -1.83
N VAL A 121 12.32 2.66 -1.37
CA VAL A 121 12.30 1.25 -0.97
C VAL A 121 12.36 0.32 -2.18
N LEU A 122 11.62 0.62 -3.24
CA LEU A 122 11.67 -0.16 -4.48
C LEU A 122 13.07 -0.19 -5.08
N ASP A 123 13.74 0.96 -5.11
CA ASP A 123 15.09 1.10 -5.66
C ASP A 123 16.14 0.44 -4.75
N LYS A 124 16.01 0.58 -3.41
CA LYS A 124 16.92 -0.02 -2.42
C LYS A 124 17.02 -1.55 -2.53
N PHE A 125 15.93 -2.21 -2.92
CA PHE A 125 15.83 -3.67 -2.95
C PHE A 125 15.63 -4.25 -4.36
N ASP A 126 15.82 -3.46 -5.41
CA ASP A 126 15.65 -3.84 -6.82
C ASP A 126 14.27 -4.47 -7.12
N LEU A 127 13.24 -4.04 -6.36
CA LEU A 127 11.90 -4.61 -6.47
C LEU A 127 11.14 -4.10 -7.70
N ARG A 128 11.53 -2.94 -8.23
CA ARG A 128 10.85 -2.34 -9.38
C ARG A 128 10.87 -3.26 -10.61
N GLU A 129 11.99 -3.91 -10.87
CA GLU A 129 12.19 -4.76 -12.05
C GLU A 129 11.42 -6.08 -12.02
N VAL A 130 10.87 -6.43 -10.84
CA VAL A 130 10.11 -7.67 -10.68
C VAL A 130 8.68 -7.51 -11.18
N PHE A 131 8.14 -6.29 -11.17
CA PHE A 131 6.77 -6.00 -11.59
C PHE A 131 6.71 -5.62 -13.07
N ASP A 132 5.66 -6.05 -13.74
CA ASP A 132 5.38 -5.67 -15.12
C ASP A 132 4.73 -4.27 -15.17
N GLU A 133 3.93 -3.93 -14.17
CA GLU A 133 3.32 -2.60 -14.02
C GLU A 133 3.22 -2.23 -12.53
N ILE A 134 3.30 -0.92 -12.24
CA ILE A 134 3.22 -0.36 -10.90
C ILE A 134 2.23 0.79 -10.90
N TYR A 135 1.34 0.82 -9.90
CA TYR A 135 0.30 1.83 -9.75
C TYR A 135 0.30 2.40 -8.35
N PHE A 136 0.64 3.65 -8.22
CA PHE A 136 0.61 4.39 -6.96
C PHE A 136 -0.60 5.30 -6.88
N SER A 137 -1.14 5.46 -5.66
CA SER A 137 -2.25 6.37 -5.39
C SER A 137 -1.94 7.82 -5.81
N TYR A 138 -0.71 8.29 -5.60
CA TYR A 138 -0.31 9.65 -5.97
C TYR A 138 -0.28 9.89 -7.50
N GLU A 139 -0.06 8.84 -8.31
CA GLU A 139 -0.10 8.93 -9.77
C GLU A 139 -1.52 8.84 -10.31
N LEU A 140 -2.37 8.04 -9.66
CA LEU A 140 -3.75 7.85 -10.07
C LEU A 140 -4.68 8.97 -9.55
N GLY A 141 -4.26 9.73 -8.53
CA GLY A 141 -5.12 10.68 -7.83
C GLY A 141 -6.23 10.01 -7.02
N LEU A 142 -6.11 8.71 -6.72
CA LEU A 142 -7.12 7.87 -6.10
C LEU A 142 -6.49 7.02 -5.01
N ILE A 143 -7.16 6.83 -3.88
CA ILE A 143 -6.77 5.84 -2.87
C ILE A 143 -7.47 4.50 -3.12
N LYS A 144 -6.93 3.41 -2.59
CA LYS A 144 -7.44 2.03 -2.78
C LYS A 144 -8.93 1.88 -2.43
N THR A 145 -9.44 2.66 -1.48
CA THR A 145 -10.85 2.64 -1.07
C THR A 145 -11.78 3.34 -2.05
N ASP A 146 -11.26 4.11 -2.98
CA ASP A 146 -12.02 4.70 -4.07
C ASP A 146 -12.58 3.62 -5.01
N LYS A 147 -13.84 3.76 -5.38
CA LYS A 147 -14.52 2.80 -6.27
C LYS A 147 -13.88 2.69 -7.65
N LEU A 148 -13.15 3.72 -8.07
CA LEU A 148 -12.50 3.77 -9.38
C LEU A 148 -11.07 3.23 -9.36
N PHE A 149 -10.43 3.07 -8.20
CA PHE A 149 -9.01 2.69 -8.10
C PHE A 149 -8.71 1.39 -8.85
N PHE A 150 -9.29 0.27 -8.43
CA PHE A 150 -9.04 -1.02 -9.08
C PHE A 150 -9.61 -1.10 -10.50
N LYS A 151 -10.75 -0.44 -10.78
CA LYS A 151 -11.30 -0.35 -12.14
C LYS A 151 -10.33 0.37 -13.09
N THR A 152 -9.68 1.42 -12.62
CA THR A 152 -8.67 2.15 -13.39
C THR A 152 -7.46 1.26 -13.70
N ILE A 153 -6.99 0.49 -12.71
CA ILE A 153 -5.88 -0.46 -12.92
C ILE A 153 -6.29 -1.53 -13.94
N LEU A 154 -7.42 -2.18 -13.74
CA LEU A 154 -7.91 -3.24 -14.65
C LEU A 154 -8.04 -2.76 -16.09
N ASN A 155 -8.59 -1.55 -16.29
CA ASN A 155 -8.68 -0.95 -17.63
C ASN A 155 -7.29 -0.69 -18.25
N LYS A 156 -6.32 -0.24 -17.44
CA LYS A 156 -4.96 0.05 -17.93
C LYS A 156 -4.22 -1.23 -18.33
N ILE A 157 -4.33 -2.30 -17.52
CA ILE A 157 -3.69 -3.59 -17.84
C ILE A 157 -4.44 -4.42 -18.88
N GLY A 158 -5.68 -4.03 -19.22
CA GLY A 158 -6.50 -4.69 -20.25
C GLY A 158 -6.95 -6.09 -19.86
N LEU A 159 -7.24 -6.34 -18.58
CA LEU A 159 -7.68 -7.64 -18.07
C LEU A 159 -9.04 -7.53 -17.37
N GLU A 160 -9.80 -8.62 -17.46
CA GLU A 160 -11.05 -8.76 -16.73
C GLU A 160 -10.78 -9.14 -15.26
N PRO A 161 -11.63 -8.73 -14.30
CA PRO A 161 -11.48 -9.09 -12.90
C PRO A 161 -11.28 -10.59 -12.66
N ALA A 162 -12.00 -11.45 -13.37
CA ALA A 162 -11.92 -12.90 -13.26
C ALA A 162 -10.57 -13.50 -13.70
N ASP A 163 -9.74 -12.73 -14.41
CA ASP A 163 -8.38 -13.12 -14.80
C ASP A 163 -7.32 -12.71 -13.76
N CYS A 164 -7.73 -12.02 -12.69
CA CYS A 164 -6.84 -11.37 -11.73
C CYS A 164 -7.05 -11.89 -10.31
N LEU A 165 -5.94 -12.02 -9.56
CA LEU A 165 -5.94 -12.29 -8.13
C LEU A 165 -5.33 -11.10 -7.39
N LEU A 166 -6.03 -10.55 -6.38
CA LEU A 166 -5.51 -9.52 -5.51
C LEU A 166 -4.97 -10.11 -4.21
N VAL A 167 -3.76 -9.72 -3.84
CA VAL A 167 -3.06 -10.16 -2.63
C VAL A 167 -2.72 -8.93 -1.79
N GLY A 168 -3.25 -8.84 -0.57
CA GLY A 168 -3.03 -7.70 0.32
C GLY A 168 -3.20 -8.04 1.78
N ASP A 169 -2.71 -7.19 2.68
CA ASP A 169 -2.74 -7.42 4.14
C ASP A 169 -3.91 -6.73 4.85
N SER A 170 -4.57 -5.78 4.21
CA SER A 170 -5.62 -4.97 4.81
C SER A 170 -7.02 -5.37 4.34
N ILE A 171 -7.87 -5.80 5.30
CA ILE A 171 -9.28 -6.08 4.98
C ILE A 171 -9.98 -4.81 4.46
N GLN A 172 -9.68 -3.64 5.03
CA GLN A 172 -10.38 -2.40 4.72
C GLN A 172 -9.90 -1.74 3.41
N SER A 173 -8.60 -1.75 3.15
CA SER A 173 -8.02 -1.03 2.00
C SER A 173 -7.66 -1.91 0.80
N ASP A 174 -7.59 -3.25 0.98
CA ASP A 174 -7.29 -4.15 -0.14
C ASP A 174 -8.47 -5.07 -0.44
N ILE A 175 -8.89 -5.85 0.56
CA ILE A 175 -9.83 -6.96 0.37
C ILE A 175 -11.25 -6.47 0.02
N ILE A 176 -11.80 -5.55 0.83
CA ILE A 176 -13.14 -5.01 0.58
C ILE A 176 -13.20 -4.24 -0.74
N PRO A 177 -12.27 -3.31 -1.03
CA PRO A 177 -12.25 -2.62 -2.32
C PRO A 177 -11.99 -3.55 -3.51
N GLY A 178 -11.12 -4.55 -3.37
CA GLY A 178 -10.88 -5.56 -4.40
C GLY A 178 -12.15 -6.34 -4.75
N ARG A 179 -12.87 -6.85 -3.74
CA ARG A 179 -14.18 -7.52 -3.94
C ARG A 179 -15.23 -6.63 -4.58
N ARG A 180 -15.24 -5.32 -4.26
CA ARG A 180 -16.14 -4.35 -4.91
C ARG A 180 -15.82 -4.13 -6.39
N ALA A 181 -14.61 -4.47 -6.80
CA ALA A 181 -14.16 -4.44 -8.20
C ALA A 181 -14.24 -5.83 -8.85
N ASP A 182 -14.96 -6.77 -8.24
CA ASP A 182 -15.17 -8.15 -8.67
C ASP A 182 -13.88 -8.99 -8.78
N LEU A 183 -12.81 -8.59 -8.09
CA LEU A 183 -11.56 -9.34 -8.03
C LEU A 183 -11.65 -10.52 -7.05
N ASP A 184 -11.02 -11.62 -7.40
CA ASP A 184 -10.65 -12.64 -6.43
C ASP A 184 -9.58 -12.07 -5.50
N VAL A 185 -9.69 -12.35 -4.19
CA VAL A 185 -8.84 -11.72 -3.17
C VAL A 185 -8.26 -12.75 -2.20
N VAL A 186 -7.02 -12.55 -1.79
CA VAL A 186 -6.33 -13.32 -0.75
C VAL A 186 -5.76 -12.38 0.31
N LEU A 187 -6.13 -12.62 1.56
CA LEU A 187 -5.59 -11.87 2.69
C LEU A 187 -4.24 -12.44 3.14
N VAL A 188 -3.22 -11.60 3.22
CA VAL A 188 -1.95 -11.92 3.91
C VAL A 188 -2.12 -11.61 5.40
N ASP A 189 -2.31 -12.63 6.21
CA ASP A 189 -2.46 -12.53 7.67
C ASP A 189 -1.28 -13.19 8.38
N ARG A 190 -0.14 -12.53 8.39
CA ARG A 190 1.14 -13.05 8.89
C ARG A 190 1.06 -13.50 10.36
N LYS A 191 0.20 -12.87 11.14
CA LYS A 191 -0.02 -13.21 12.55
C LYS A 191 -1.14 -14.23 12.77
N ASN A 192 -1.89 -14.58 11.71
CA ASN A 192 -3.01 -15.53 11.72
C ASN A 192 -4.08 -15.25 12.80
N HIS A 193 -4.41 -13.99 12.99
CA HIS A 193 -5.36 -13.56 14.03
C HIS A 193 -6.69 -13.01 13.48
N ARG A 194 -6.82 -12.90 12.13
CA ARG A 194 -8.01 -12.36 11.49
C ARG A 194 -8.95 -13.49 11.06
N ASP A 195 -10.23 -13.31 11.27
CA ASP A 195 -11.28 -14.22 10.78
C ASP A 195 -11.69 -13.80 9.37
N PHE A 196 -10.98 -14.34 8.38
CA PHE A 196 -11.21 -14.09 6.95
C PHE A 196 -10.65 -15.25 6.13
N HIS A 197 -11.34 -15.57 5.01
CA HIS A 197 -10.91 -16.57 4.05
C HIS A 197 -11.23 -16.12 2.61
N PRO A 198 -10.37 -16.48 1.61
CA PRO A 198 -9.09 -17.17 1.78
C PRO A 198 -8.02 -16.26 2.38
N LYS A 199 -7.13 -16.84 3.19
CA LYS A 199 -5.96 -16.17 3.74
C LYS A 199 -4.72 -17.04 3.74
N ILE A 200 -3.56 -16.40 3.71
CA ILE A 200 -2.24 -17.02 3.81
C ILE A 200 -1.42 -16.35 4.92
N LYS A 201 -0.46 -17.07 5.49
CA LYS A 201 0.47 -16.51 6.49
C LYS A 201 1.74 -15.95 5.86
N THR A 202 2.15 -16.51 4.77
CA THR A 202 3.35 -16.16 4.01
C THR A 202 3.06 -16.29 2.52
N LEU A 203 3.78 -15.55 1.69
CA LEU A 203 3.60 -15.62 0.24
C LEU A 203 3.94 -17.01 -0.34
N ASN A 204 4.75 -17.83 0.36
CA ASN A 204 4.99 -19.22 -0.02
C ASN A 204 3.72 -20.08 -0.09
N ASP A 205 2.66 -19.68 0.60
CA ASP A 205 1.39 -20.41 0.57
C ASP A 205 0.53 -20.07 -0.66
N LEU A 206 0.92 -19.07 -1.45
CA LEU A 206 0.11 -18.57 -2.58
C LEU A 206 -0.04 -19.62 -3.70
N ASP A 207 0.99 -20.41 -3.96
CA ASP A 207 0.94 -21.49 -4.95
C ASP A 207 -0.21 -22.51 -4.72
N LYS A 208 -0.72 -22.61 -3.49
CA LYS A 208 -1.84 -23.52 -3.15
C LYS A 208 -3.19 -22.97 -3.59
N LEU A 209 -3.23 -21.70 -3.99
CA LEU A 209 -4.46 -20.97 -4.35
C LEU A 209 -4.51 -20.59 -5.84
N LEU A 210 -3.42 -20.79 -6.58
CA LEU A 210 -3.26 -20.57 -8.02
C LEU A 210 -3.47 -21.88 -8.80
#